data_b7170887f442aa06ad1fdb39b1ba38ef
#
_entry.id   b7170887f442aa06ad1fdb39b1ba38ef
#
_cell.length_a   1.000
_cell.length_b   1.000
_cell.length_c   1.000
_cell.angle_alpha   90.00
_cell.angle_beta   90.00
_cell.angle_gamma   90.00
#
_symmetry.space_group_name_H-M   'P 1'
#
loop_
_entity.id
_entity.type
_entity.pdbx_description
1 polymer ?
#
loop_
_entity_poly.entity_id
_entity_poly.type
_entity_poly.pdbx_seq_one_letter_code
_entity_poly.pdbx_strand_id
1 'polypeptide(L)'
;GNYEMISGHRRMNAAMVKKLRKIQAIVRELTDDQATIIMVDSNIQRENILPTERGFAYKLKLDAMKHQGKRSDITSTQVGQKLKNKYSIEQLAEDVGNTRTQIQRFIRLTELVEPLRDMVDGIRSDGKKIAFNPAVELSYLSKENQQLVVKNIEGLDLTPSHAQTIRMKELSRENRLDENVIYSIMTEEKANQKEKLSFKMEDINEYFPKNYTPREKSEVILKLLKGWAKRRNKEQER
;
A
#
# COMPACT_ATOMS: atom_id res chain seq x y z
N GLY A 1 -36.20 -25.89 0.04
CA GLY A 1 -35.51 -24.71 -0.49
C GLY A 1 -34.04 -24.79 -0.22
N ASN A 2 -33.22 -24.35 -1.15
CA ASN A 2 -31.76 -24.29 -0.96
C ASN A 2 -31.42 -22.97 -0.28
N TYR A 3 -30.54 -23.03 0.72
CA TYR A 3 -30.03 -21.87 1.43
C TYR A 3 -28.55 -21.71 1.12
N GLU A 4 -28.11 -20.49 0.90
CA GLU A 4 -26.71 -20.14 0.78
C GLU A 4 -26.24 -19.45 2.06
N MET A 5 -25.05 -19.85 2.53
CA MET A 5 -24.50 -19.27 3.76
C MET A 5 -23.61 -18.06 3.43
N ILE A 6 -24.05 -16.88 3.81
CA ILE A 6 -23.36 -15.61 3.56
C ILE A 6 -22.29 -15.33 4.63
N SER A 7 -22.55 -15.71 5.89
CA SER A 7 -21.69 -15.43 7.03
C SER A 7 -21.81 -16.52 8.09
N GLY A 8 -20.74 -16.73 8.90
CA GLY A 8 -20.76 -17.68 10.01
C GLY A 8 -20.10 -19.03 9.72
N HIS A 9 -19.33 -19.18 8.64
CA HIS A 9 -18.63 -20.41 8.26
C HIS A 9 -17.80 -21.01 9.39
N ARG A 10 -17.10 -20.19 10.20
CA ARG A 10 -16.32 -20.65 11.35
C ARG A 10 -17.22 -21.27 12.44
N ARG A 11 -18.40 -20.68 12.71
CA ARG A 11 -19.38 -21.22 13.68
C ARG A 11 -19.97 -22.51 13.19
N MET A 12 -20.30 -22.62 11.89
CA MET A 12 -20.78 -23.83 11.29
C MET A 12 -19.71 -24.95 11.37
N ASN A 13 -18.48 -24.66 11.02
CA ASN A 13 -17.39 -25.63 11.12
C ASN A 13 -17.18 -26.10 12.57
N ALA A 14 -17.18 -25.18 13.54
CA ALA A 14 -17.07 -25.54 14.95
C ALA A 14 -18.26 -26.42 15.43
N ALA A 15 -19.47 -26.16 14.95
CA ALA A 15 -20.65 -26.97 15.23
C ALA A 15 -20.52 -28.39 14.64
N MET A 16 -20.01 -28.49 13.40
CA MET A 16 -19.74 -29.77 12.75
C MET A 16 -18.70 -30.62 13.53
N VAL A 17 -17.59 -29.98 13.95
CA VAL A 17 -16.55 -30.63 14.77
C VAL A 17 -17.13 -31.11 16.10
N LYS A 18 -18.00 -30.32 16.73
CA LYS A 18 -18.69 -30.67 17.97
C LYS A 18 -19.90 -31.61 17.76
N LYS A 19 -20.18 -32.02 16.50
CA LYS A 19 -21.31 -32.91 16.14
C LYS A 19 -22.68 -32.35 16.59
N LEU A 20 -22.84 -31.02 16.60
CA LEU A 20 -24.14 -30.41 16.92
C LEU A 20 -25.12 -30.66 15.78
N ARG A 21 -26.33 -31.11 16.12
CA ARG A 21 -27.39 -31.41 15.14
C ARG A 21 -28.07 -30.18 14.58
N LYS A 22 -28.05 -29.08 15.31
CA LYS A 22 -28.71 -27.83 14.95
C LYS A 22 -27.87 -26.61 15.39
N ILE A 23 -27.89 -25.57 14.60
CA ILE A 23 -27.34 -24.26 14.93
C ILE A 23 -28.39 -23.19 14.67
N GLN A 24 -28.35 -22.10 15.44
CA GLN A 24 -29.22 -20.96 15.19
C GLN A 24 -28.70 -20.20 13.96
N ALA A 25 -29.61 -19.86 13.04
CA ALA A 25 -29.34 -19.11 11.84
C ALA A 25 -30.44 -18.08 11.58
N ILE A 26 -30.09 -16.94 10.99
CA ILE A 26 -31.03 -15.93 10.51
C ILE A 26 -31.17 -16.17 9.01
N VAL A 27 -32.38 -16.50 8.57
CA VAL A 27 -32.70 -16.66 7.15
C VAL A 27 -33.31 -15.36 6.63
N ARG A 28 -32.81 -14.87 5.48
CA ARG A 28 -33.31 -13.67 4.82
C ARG A 28 -33.42 -13.91 3.32
N GLU A 29 -34.41 -13.28 2.69
CA GLU A 29 -34.48 -13.21 1.23
C GLU A 29 -33.66 -12.00 0.78
N LEU A 30 -32.62 -12.25 0.00
CA LEU A 30 -31.66 -11.24 -0.45
C LEU A 30 -31.39 -11.40 -1.93
N THR A 31 -31.10 -10.29 -2.61
CA THR A 31 -30.49 -10.34 -3.94
C THR A 31 -29.00 -10.68 -3.83
N ASP A 32 -28.36 -11.14 -4.89
CA ASP A 32 -26.93 -11.47 -4.94
C ASP A 32 -26.06 -10.28 -4.52
N ASP A 33 -26.42 -9.06 -4.95
CA ASP A 33 -25.69 -7.83 -4.56
C ASP A 33 -25.83 -7.55 -3.05
N GLN A 34 -27.03 -7.73 -2.47
CA GLN A 34 -27.24 -7.56 -1.02
C GLN A 34 -26.49 -8.62 -0.22
N ALA A 35 -26.51 -9.87 -0.68
CA ALA A 35 -25.74 -10.96 -0.07
C ALA A 35 -24.24 -10.67 -0.10
N THR A 36 -23.74 -10.18 -1.23
CA THR A 36 -22.33 -9.78 -1.40
C THR A 36 -21.94 -8.65 -0.45
N ILE A 37 -22.74 -7.60 -0.31
CA ILE A 37 -22.47 -6.49 0.61
C ILE A 37 -22.39 -7.00 2.05
N ILE A 38 -23.36 -7.79 2.51
CA ILE A 38 -23.38 -8.35 3.88
C ILE A 38 -22.16 -9.26 4.12
N MET A 39 -21.80 -10.09 3.15
CA MET A 39 -20.61 -10.95 3.23
C MET A 39 -19.35 -10.12 3.39
N VAL A 40 -19.17 -9.10 2.57
CA VAL A 40 -18.00 -8.22 2.60
C VAL A 40 -17.92 -7.46 3.92
N ASP A 41 -19.03 -6.89 4.40
CA ASP A 41 -19.07 -6.15 5.67
C ASP A 41 -18.69 -7.05 6.85
N SER A 42 -19.15 -8.30 6.86
CA SER A 42 -18.78 -9.26 7.90
C SER A 42 -17.30 -9.64 7.87
N ASN A 43 -16.64 -9.53 6.73
CA ASN A 43 -15.22 -9.80 6.55
C ASN A 43 -14.33 -8.59 6.85
N ILE A 44 -14.74 -7.38 6.44
CA ILE A 44 -13.99 -6.13 6.70
C ILE A 44 -13.86 -5.84 8.20
N GLN A 45 -14.82 -6.28 9.02
CA GLN A 45 -14.79 -6.11 10.48
C GLN A 45 -13.79 -7.02 11.21
N ARG A 46 -13.06 -7.87 10.50
CA ARG A 46 -12.00 -8.71 11.10
C ARG A 46 -10.78 -7.85 11.42
N GLU A 47 -10.19 -8.07 12.60
CA GLU A 47 -9.01 -7.31 13.06
C GLU A 47 -7.77 -7.48 12.16
N ASN A 48 -7.58 -8.64 11.54
CA ASN A 48 -6.39 -9.00 10.78
C ASN A 48 -6.71 -9.32 9.31
N ILE A 49 -7.27 -8.35 8.58
CA ILE A 49 -7.45 -8.48 7.13
C ILE A 49 -6.20 -8.01 6.38
N LEU A 50 -5.70 -8.82 5.45
CA LEU A 50 -4.53 -8.49 4.65
C LEU A 50 -4.80 -7.27 3.73
N PRO A 51 -3.77 -6.46 3.40
CA PRO A 51 -3.95 -5.27 2.57
C PRO A 51 -4.61 -5.55 1.22
N THR A 52 -4.21 -6.63 0.52
CA THR A 52 -4.80 -6.98 -0.78
C THR A 52 -6.19 -7.56 -0.62
N GLU A 53 -6.45 -8.39 0.39
CA GLU A 53 -7.78 -8.90 0.73
C GLU A 53 -8.77 -7.74 0.99
N ARG A 54 -8.32 -6.71 1.73
CA ARG A 54 -9.11 -5.49 1.95
C ARG A 54 -9.41 -4.75 0.63
N GLY A 55 -8.43 -4.70 -0.28
CA GLY A 55 -8.59 -4.13 -1.62
C GLY A 55 -9.66 -4.85 -2.44
N PHE A 56 -9.62 -6.18 -2.47
CA PHE A 56 -10.64 -6.99 -3.15
C PHE A 56 -12.02 -6.84 -2.50
N ALA A 57 -12.09 -6.81 -1.17
CA ALA A 57 -13.34 -6.60 -0.44
C ALA A 57 -13.99 -5.25 -0.80
N TYR A 58 -13.22 -4.16 -0.82
CA TYR A 58 -13.71 -2.84 -1.22
C TYR A 58 -14.16 -2.81 -2.69
N LYS A 59 -13.40 -3.44 -3.60
CA LYS A 59 -13.77 -3.53 -5.01
C LYS A 59 -15.10 -4.26 -5.17
N LEU A 60 -15.25 -5.41 -4.55
CA LEU A 60 -16.45 -6.23 -4.62
C LEU A 60 -17.69 -5.51 -4.05
N LYS A 61 -17.58 -4.87 -2.87
CA LYS A 61 -18.67 -4.09 -2.29
C LYS A 61 -19.06 -2.90 -3.19
N LEU A 62 -18.07 -2.19 -3.72
CA LEU A 62 -18.32 -1.06 -4.62
C LEU A 62 -19.03 -1.49 -5.91
N ASP A 63 -18.67 -2.63 -6.48
CA ASP A 63 -19.30 -3.15 -7.68
C ASP A 63 -20.74 -3.60 -7.40
N ALA A 64 -21.02 -4.27 -6.28
CA ALA A 64 -22.36 -4.62 -5.83
C ALA A 64 -23.24 -3.37 -5.60
N MET A 65 -22.70 -2.33 -4.95
CA MET A 65 -23.42 -1.05 -4.76
C MET A 65 -23.77 -0.37 -6.09
N LYS A 66 -22.88 -0.41 -7.09
CA LYS A 66 -23.13 0.13 -8.43
C LYS A 66 -24.24 -0.63 -9.16
N HIS A 67 -24.30 -1.96 -9.02
CA HIS A 67 -25.34 -2.78 -9.63
C HIS A 67 -26.72 -2.48 -9.05
N GLN A 68 -26.84 -2.30 -7.75
CA GLN A 68 -28.07 -1.90 -7.10
C GLN A 68 -28.57 -0.54 -7.60
N GLY A 69 -27.68 0.44 -7.78
CA GLY A 69 -28.02 1.76 -8.31
C GLY A 69 -28.50 1.75 -9.77
N LYS A 70 -28.11 0.76 -10.58
CA LYS A 70 -28.56 0.62 -11.98
C LYS A 70 -29.98 0.07 -12.11
N ARG A 71 -30.46 -0.70 -11.15
CA ARG A 71 -31.80 -1.30 -11.17
C ARG A 71 -32.93 -0.28 -10.88
N SER A 72 -32.59 0.85 -10.26
CA SER A 72 -33.59 1.86 -9.87
C SER A 72 -33.83 2.96 -10.92
N ASP A 73 -33.01 3.08 -12.00
CA ASP A 73 -33.14 4.18 -12.98
C ASP A 73 -32.84 3.74 -14.42
N ILE A 74 -33.88 3.61 -15.20
CA ILE A 74 -33.84 3.41 -16.68
C ILE A 74 -33.52 4.72 -17.43
N THR A 75 -33.41 5.85 -16.76
CA THR A 75 -33.21 7.19 -17.34
C THR A 75 -32.03 7.92 -16.71
N SER A 76 -30.78 7.62 -17.09
CA SER A 76 -29.68 8.49 -16.69
C SER A 76 -28.61 8.66 -17.78
N THR A 77 -28.39 9.91 -18.17
CA THR A 77 -27.32 10.41 -19.02
C THR A 77 -25.92 10.10 -18.46
N GLN A 78 -24.86 10.10 -19.32
CA GLN A 78 -23.47 9.82 -18.93
C GLN A 78 -22.95 10.64 -17.75
N VAL A 79 -23.49 11.84 -17.50
CA VAL A 79 -23.14 12.71 -16.37
C VAL A 79 -23.67 12.10 -15.05
N GLY A 80 -24.84 11.49 -15.07
CA GLY A 80 -25.42 10.82 -13.90
C GLY A 80 -24.62 9.59 -13.46
N GLN A 81 -23.98 8.86 -14.38
CA GLN A 81 -23.13 7.71 -14.05
C GLN A 81 -21.82 8.11 -13.34
N LYS A 82 -21.17 9.24 -13.73
CA LYS A 82 -19.99 9.75 -13.04
C LYS A 82 -20.33 10.23 -11.63
N LEU A 83 -21.46 10.86 -11.43
CA LEU A 83 -21.92 11.31 -10.11
C LEU A 83 -22.29 10.11 -9.21
N LYS A 84 -23.02 9.10 -9.73
CA LYS A 84 -23.36 7.89 -8.97
C LYS A 84 -22.13 7.10 -8.52
N ASN A 85 -21.12 6.96 -9.37
CA ASN A 85 -19.86 6.32 -8.99
C ASN A 85 -19.11 7.09 -7.90
N LYS A 86 -19.22 8.42 -7.89
CA LYS A 86 -18.63 9.27 -6.85
C LYS A 86 -19.31 9.04 -5.50
N TYR A 87 -20.64 9.06 -5.47
CA TYR A 87 -21.42 8.83 -4.25
C TYR A 87 -21.18 7.43 -3.66
N SER A 88 -21.09 6.39 -4.49
CA SER A 88 -20.85 5.03 -3.98
C SER A 88 -19.51 4.88 -3.26
N ILE A 89 -18.43 5.54 -3.72
CA ILE A 89 -17.14 5.50 -3.04
C ILE A 89 -17.17 6.31 -1.73
N GLU A 90 -17.84 7.46 -1.73
CA GLU A 90 -18.01 8.30 -0.55
C GLU A 90 -18.83 7.58 0.52
N GLN A 91 -19.93 6.94 0.13
CA GLN A 91 -20.73 6.12 1.04
C GLN A 91 -19.95 4.94 1.60
N LEU A 92 -19.19 4.22 0.76
CA LEU A 92 -18.30 3.16 1.23
C LEU A 92 -17.26 3.69 2.22
N ALA A 93 -16.74 4.90 2.00
CA ALA A 93 -15.76 5.54 2.87
C ALA A 93 -16.33 5.83 4.26
N GLU A 94 -17.56 6.34 4.33
CA GLU A 94 -18.30 6.58 5.57
C GLU A 94 -18.59 5.26 6.31
N ASP A 95 -19.09 4.24 5.61
CA ASP A 95 -19.43 2.93 6.16
C ASP A 95 -18.24 2.27 6.87
N VAL A 96 -17.02 2.41 6.31
CA VAL A 96 -15.81 1.73 6.81
C VAL A 96 -14.88 2.64 7.63
N GLY A 97 -15.23 3.90 7.81
CA GLY A 97 -14.43 4.87 8.57
C GLY A 97 -13.08 5.22 7.92
N ASN A 98 -13.02 5.18 6.59
CA ASN A 98 -11.81 5.48 5.81
C ASN A 98 -12.02 6.68 4.87
N THR A 99 -10.93 7.26 4.35
CA THR A 99 -11.03 8.29 3.33
C THR A 99 -11.23 7.66 1.94
N ARG A 100 -11.93 8.37 1.05
CA ARG A 100 -12.09 7.98 -0.36
C ARG A 100 -10.75 7.63 -1.02
N THR A 101 -9.73 8.47 -0.80
CA THR A 101 -8.39 8.26 -1.34
C THR A 101 -7.78 6.95 -0.84
N GLN A 102 -7.96 6.64 0.43
CA GLN A 102 -7.42 5.41 1.00
C GLN A 102 -8.10 4.16 0.44
N ILE A 103 -9.43 4.19 0.27
CA ILE A 103 -10.17 3.11 -0.38
C ILE A 103 -9.69 2.89 -1.81
N GLN A 104 -9.54 3.97 -2.59
CA GLN A 104 -9.02 3.86 -3.96
C GLN A 104 -7.62 3.23 -3.99
N ARG A 105 -6.75 3.58 -3.04
CA ARG A 105 -5.40 3.01 -2.94
C ARG A 105 -5.42 1.52 -2.59
N PHE A 106 -6.31 1.08 -1.70
CA PHE A 106 -6.51 -0.35 -1.42
C PHE A 106 -7.01 -1.09 -2.67
N ILE A 107 -8.03 -0.54 -3.35
CA ILE A 107 -8.55 -1.12 -4.59
C ILE A 107 -7.44 -1.23 -5.66
N ARG A 108 -6.53 -0.26 -5.74
CA ARG A 108 -5.39 -0.33 -6.68
C ARG A 108 -4.51 -1.57 -6.47
N LEU A 109 -4.39 -2.08 -5.24
CA LEU A 109 -3.61 -3.30 -4.99
C LEU A 109 -4.15 -4.53 -5.73
N THR A 110 -5.44 -4.55 -6.08
CA THR A 110 -6.05 -5.65 -6.86
C THR A 110 -5.47 -5.75 -8.28
N GLU A 111 -4.85 -4.67 -8.77
CA GLU A 111 -4.21 -4.60 -10.09
C GLU A 111 -2.76 -5.12 -10.08
N LEU A 112 -2.22 -5.52 -8.95
CA LEU A 112 -0.89 -6.14 -8.88
C LEU A 112 -0.93 -7.58 -9.40
N VAL A 113 0.22 -8.04 -9.94
CA VAL A 113 0.45 -9.47 -10.20
C VAL A 113 0.59 -10.21 -8.88
N GLU A 114 0.26 -11.51 -8.88
CA GLU A 114 0.21 -12.33 -7.66
C GLU A 114 1.48 -12.25 -6.80
N PRO A 115 2.72 -12.39 -7.36
CA PRO A 115 3.93 -12.31 -6.53
C PRO A 115 4.09 -10.98 -5.79
N LEU A 116 3.66 -9.85 -6.41
CA LEU A 116 3.69 -8.54 -5.74
C LEU A 116 2.63 -8.42 -4.65
N ARG A 117 1.45 -9.01 -4.84
CA ARG A 117 0.41 -9.08 -3.79
C ARG A 117 0.91 -9.83 -2.57
N ASP A 118 1.52 -10.99 -2.78
CA ASP A 118 2.07 -11.82 -1.71
C ASP A 118 3.17 -11.08 -0.92
N MET A 119 3.99 -10.26 -1.61
CA MET A 119 4.97 -9.39 -0.96
C MET A 119 4.32 -8.28 -0.12
N VAL A 120 3.21 -7.70 -0.59
CA VAL A 120 2.46 -6.67 0.16
C VAL A 120 1.81 -7.27 1.40
N ASP A 121 1.25 -8.45 1.27
CA ASP A 121 0.59 -9.18 2.36
C ASP A 121 1.60 -9.83 3.32
N GLY A 122 2.86 -9.93 2.90
CA GLY A 122 3.94 -10.52 3.70
C GLY A 122 3.80 -12.02 3.91
N ILE A 123 3.17 -12.72 2.95
CA ILE A 123 2.92 -14.17 3.00
C ILE A 123 3.95 -14.99 2.20
N ARG A 124 4.90 -14.33 1.54
CA ARG A 124 5.98 -15.03 0.81
C ARG A 124 6.90 -15.78 1.76
N SER A 125 7.25 -17.00 1.38
CA SER A 125 8.17 -17.88 2.13
C SER A 125 9.61 -17.34 2.21
N ASP A 126 10.03 -16.50 1.23
CA ASP A 126 11.35 -15.85 1.19
C ASP A 126 11.45 -14.60 2.08
N GLY A 127 10.36 -14.22 2.76
CA GLY A 127 10.29 -13.08 3.68
C GLY A 127 10.34 -11.71 3.01
N LYS A 128 10.38 -11.63 1.67
CA LYS A 128 10.39 -10.36 0.95
C LYS A 128 9.07 -9.62 1.10
N LYS A 129 9.16 -8.35 1.47
CA LYS A 129 7.99 -7.49 1.71
C LYS A 129 8.11 -6.17 0.97
N ILE A 130 6.99 -5.73 0.42
CA ILE A 130 6.84 -4.41 -0.18
C ILE A 130 5.87 -3.59 0.68
N ALA A 131 6.27 -2.36 1.02
CA ALA A 131 5.39 -1.46 1.77
C ALA A 131 4.19 -1.01 0.92
N PHE A 132 3.11 -0.62 1.57
CA PHE A 132 1.85 -0.24 0.93
C PHE A 132 2.02 0.85 -0.15
N ASN A 133 2.76 1.93 0.15
CA ASN A 133 2.92 3.04 -0.79
C ASN A 133 3.67 2.66 -2.07
N PRO A 134 4.84 2.00 -2.03
CA PRO A 134 5.48 1.45 -3.21
C PRO A 134 4.57 0.52 -4.02
N ALA A 135 3.82 -0.35 -3.36
CA ALA A 135 2.92 -1.28 -4.01
C ALA A 135 1.80 -0.58 -4.81
N VAL A 136 1.22 0.49 -4.23
CA VAL A 136 0.23 1.31 -4.94
C VAL A 136 0.82 1.92 -6.21
N GLU A 137 2.07 2.43 -6.17
CA GLU A 137 2.72 2.99 -7.36
C GLU A 137 3.00 1.90 -8.41
N LEU A 138 3.47 0.72 -8.00
CA LEU A 138 3.68 -0.42 -8.91
C LEU A 138 2.39 -0.90 -9.58
N SER A 139 1.23 -0.74 -8.92
CA SER A 139 -0.05 -1.13 -9.51
C SER A 139 -0.46 -0.33 -10.75
N TYR A 140 0.23 0.77 -11.05
CA TYR A 140 0.02 1.56 -12.26
C TYR A 140 0.86 1.10 -13.45
N LEU A 141 1.81 0.19 -13.25
CA LEU A 141 2.61 -0.42 -14.31
C LEU A 141 1.79 -1.45 -15.08
N SER A 142 2.18 -1.71 -16.33
CA SER A 142 1.65 -2.85 -17.10
C SER A 142 1.99 -4.18 -16.41
N LYS A 143 1.26 -5.25 -16.71
CA LYS A 143 1.52 -6.56 -16.10
C LYS A 143 2.93 -7.08 -16.45
N GLU A 144 3.39 -6.80 -17.66
CA GLU A 144 4.75 -7.13 -18.13
C GLU A 144 5.80 -6.42 -17.30
N ASN A 145 5.66 -5.10 -17.11
CA ASN A 145 6.58 -4.31 -16.29
C ASN A 145 6.55 -4.73 -14.82
N GLN A 146 5.39 -5.09 -14.27
CA GLN A 146 5.28 -5.64 -12.93
C GLN A 146 6.07 -6.96 -12.80
N GLN A 147 6.00 -7.85 -13.80
CA GLN A 147 6.77 -9.10 -13.83
C GLN A 147 8.29 -8.84 -13.90
N LEU A 148 8.71 -7.84 -14.68
CA LEU A 148 10.13 -7.42 -14.72
C LEU A 148 10.59 -6.89 -13.36
N VAL A 149 9.74 -6.14 -12.64
CA VAL A 149 10.05 -5.70 -11.27
C VAL A 149 10.19 -6.91 -10.33
N VAL A 150 9.29 -7.90 -10.40
CA VAL A 150 9.40 -9.14 -9.61
C VAL A 150 10.73 -9.85 -9.88
N LYS A 151 11.09 -10.05 -11.15
CA LYS A 151 12.35 -10.67 -11.56
C LYS A 151 13.56 -9.95 -10.97
N ASN A 152 13.57 -8.62 -11.00
CA ASN A 152 14.64 -7.82 -10.42
C ASN A 152 14.68 -7.90 -8.88
N ILE A 153 13.53 -7.92 -8.19
CA ILE A 153 13.45 -8.13 -6.74
C ILE A 153 14.07 -9.47 -6.35
N GLU A 154 13.78 -10.52 -7.11
CA GLU A 154 14.28 -11.87 -6.86
C GLU A 154 15.78 -11.98 -7.15
N GLY A 155 16.25 -11.41 -8.25
CA GLY A 155 17.66 -11.45 -8.65
C GLY A 155 18.59 -10.59 -7.81
N LEU A 156 18.13 -9.41 -7.35
CA LEU A 156 18.95 -8.47 -6.56
C LEU A 156 18.81 -8.66 -5.05
N ASP A 157 17.83 -9.44 -4.61
CA ASP A 157 17.41 -9.54 -3.19
C ASP A 157 17.07 -8.17 -2.55
N LEU A 158 16.54 -7.27 -3.36
CA LEU A 158 16.19 -5.90 -2.97
C LEU A 158 14.72 -5.60 -3.31
N THR A 159 14.04 -4.84 -2.45
CA THR A 159 12.70 -4.31 -2.74
C THR A 159 12.77 -2.81 -3.05
N PRO A 160 12.00 -2.30 -4.01
CA PRO A 160 12.07 -0.89 -4.40
C PRO A 160 11.51 0.03 -3.30
N SER A 161 12.15 1.18 -3.13
CA SER A 161 11.64 2.26 -2.29
C SER A 161 10.47 3.00 -2.96
N HIS A 162 9.72 3.80 -2.18
CA HIS A 162 8.62 4.60 -2.73
C HIS A 162 9.07 5.59 -3.82
N ALA A 163 10.23 6.25 -3.64
CA ALA A 163 10.79 7.15 -4.64
C ALA A 163 11.14 6.43 -5.95
N GLN A 164 11.72 5.23 -5.85
CA GLN A 164 12.05 4.39 -7.01
C GLN A 164 10.79 3.95 -7.76
N THR A 165 9.72 3.57 -7.05
CA THR A 165 8.46 3.16 -7.70
C THR A 165 7.71 4.32 -8.36
N ILE A 166 7.77 5.54 -7.80
CA ILE A 166 7.25 6.74 -8.47
C ILE A 166 7.98 6.95 -9.79
N ARG A 167 9.31 6.90 -9.78
CA ARG A 167 10.12 7.09 -11.00
C ARG A 167 9.84 6.00 -12.05
N MET A 168 9.69 4.73 -11.62
CA MET A 168 9.29 3.64 -12.53
C MET A 168 7.93 3.93 -13.18
N LYS A 169 6.95 4.41 -12.41
CA LYS A 169 5.63 4.78 -12.92
C LYS A 169 5.70 5.92 -13.93
N GLU A 170 6.50 6.95 -13.69
CA GLU A 170 6.69 8.07 -14.62
C GLU A 170 7.31 7.60 -15.94
N LEU A 171 8.40 6.82 -15.88
CA LEU A 171 9.05 6.25 -17.06
C LEU A 171 8.15 5.28 -17.81
N SER A 172 7.30 4.52 -17.12
CA SER A 172 6.31 3.64 -17.74
C SER A 172 5.27 4.42 -18.55
N ARG A 173 4.82 5.59 -18.04
CA ARG A 173 3.90 6.46 -18.79
C ARG A 173 4.51 7.03 -20.07
N GLU A 174 5.83 7.22 -20.06
CA GLU A 174 6.61 7.68 -21.23
C GLU A 174 7.01 6.54 -22.16
N ASN A 175 6.60 5.29 -21.90
CA ASN A 175 7.04 4.08 -22.60
C ASN A 175 8.57 3.91 -22.62
N ARG A 176 9.25 4.34 -21.57
CA ARG A 176 10.72 4.29 -21.41
C ARG A 176 11.17 3.33 -20.30
N LEU A 177 10.27 2.54 -19.75
CA LEU A 177 10.57 1.58 -18.70
C LEU A 177 10.85 0.21 -19.33
N ASP A 178 12.09 -0.24 -19.25
CA ASP A 178 12.54 -1.58 -19.62
C ASP A 178 13.27 -2.27 -18.46
N GLU A 179 13.71 -3.51 -18.67
CA GLU A 179 14.39 -4.30 -17.63
C GLU A 179 15.69 -3.63 -17.15
N ASN A 180 16.49 -3.05 -18.06
CA ASN A 180 17.75 -2.39 -17.71
C ASN A 180 17.51 -1.13 -16.89
N VAL A 181 16.48 -0.36 -17.23
CA VAL A 181 16.08 0.84 -16.47
C VAL A 181 15.57 0.46 -15.09
N ILE A 182 14.77 -0.59 -14.97
CA ILE A 182 14.30 -1.12 -13.66
C ILE A 182 15.51 -1.54 -12.82
N TYR A 183 16.44 -2.30 -13.39
CA TYR A 183 17.66 -2.72 -12.71
C TYR A 183 18.49 -1.52 -12.22
N SER A 184 18.72 -0.53 -13.09
CA SER A 184 19.46 0.68 -12.74
C SER A 184 18.80 1.43 -11.57
N ILE A 185 17.47 1.63 -11.61
CA ILE A 185 16.73 2.31 -10.55
C ILE A 185 16.83 1.53 -9.23
N MET A 186 16.73 0.21 -9.27
CA MET A 186 16.74 -0.62 -8.07
C MET A 186 18.12 -0.73 -7.41
N THR A 187 19.20 -0.60 -8.20
CA THR A 187 20.59 -0.64 -7.70
C THR A 187 21.11 0.73 -7.26
N GLU A 188 20.39 1.84 -7.53
CA GLU A 188 20.72 3.15 -6.97
C GLU A 188 20.69 3.13 -5.43
N GLU A 189 21.66 3.78 -4.79
CA GLU A 189 21.68 3.94 -3.34
C GLU A 189 20.38 4.60 -2.83
N LYS A 190 19.67 3.90 -1.95
CA LYS A 190 18.47 4.45 -1.32
C LYS A 190 18.85 5.62 -0.43
N ALA A 191 18.07 6.69 -0.46
CA ALA A 191 18.32 7.90 0.34
C ALA A 191 18.49 7.60 1.86
N ASN A 192 17.85 6.54 2.35
CA ASN A 192 17.93 6.10 3.75
C ASN A 192 19.21 5.29 4.07
N GLN A 193 19.96 4.84 3.05
CA GLN A 193 21.20 4.05 3.21
C GLN A 193 22.44 4.95 3.16
N LYS A 194 22.30 6.23 2.80
CA LYS A 194 23.39 7.20 2.93
C LYS A 194 23.67 7.41 4.42
N GLU A 195 24.90 7.16 4.83
CA GLU A 195 25.33 7.48 6.18
C GLU A 195 25.07 8.97 6.45
N LYS A 196 24.19 9.23 7.40
CA LYS A 196 23.87 10.59 7.85
C LYS A 196 24.30 10.71 9.31
N LEU A 197 25.25 11.56 9.57
CA LEU A 197 25.54 12.01 10.91
C LEU A 197 24.55 13.15 11.24
N SER A 198 23.63 12.88 12.15
CA SER A 198 22.66 13.88 12.62
C SER A 198 22.86 14.15 14.10
N PHE A 199 22.85 15.42 14.44
CA PHE A 199 22.88 15.88 15.83
C PHE A 199 21.53 16.49 16.19
N LYS A 200 21.08 16.29 17.42
CA LYS A 200 19.92 17.04 17.92
C LYS A 200 20.30 18.50 18.01
N MET A 201 19.42 19.39 17.56
CA MET A 201 19.67 20.83 17.63
C MET A 201 19.87 21.32 19.06
N GLU A 202 19.24 20.67 20.05
CA GLU A 202 19.39 20.94 21.48
C GLU A 202 20.85 20.78 21.92
N ASP A 203 21.51 19.68 21.51
CA ASP A 203 22.87 19.33 21.88
C ASP A 203 23.91 20.29 21.28
N ILE A 204 23.57 20.98 20.19
CA ILE A 204 24.47 21.88 19.47
C ILE A 204 24.22 23.36 19.83
N ASN A 205 22.99 23.72 20.18
CA ASN A 205 22.59 25.09 20.41
C ASN A 205 23.37 25.78 21.53
N GLU A 206 23.80 25.04 22.54
CA GLU A 206 24.59 25.60 23.67
C GLU A 206 25.97 26.11 23.27
N TYR A 207 26.54 25.57 22.15
CA TYR A 207 27.87 25.95 21.65
C TYR A 207 27.83 27.07 20.60
N PHE A 208 26.66 27.57 20.25
CA PHE A 208 26.50 28.60 19.22
C PHE A 208 25.70 29.81 19.72
N PRO A 209 26.03 31.02 19.23
CA PRO A 209 25.20 32.20 19.47
C PRO A 209 23.75 32.00 18.98
N LYS A 210 22.78 32.59 19.70
CA LYS A 210 21.34 32.43 19.41
C LYS A 210 20.92 32.90 18.02
N ASN A 211 21.66 33.75 17.40
CA ASN A 211 21.41 34.32 16.06
C ASN A 211 21.95 33.48 14.89
N TYR A 212 22.67 32.38 15.17
CA TYR A 212 23.22 31.52 14.11
C TYR A 212 22.15 30.64 13.48
N THR A 213 22.06 30.69 12.16
CA THR A 213 21.19 29.81 11.37
C THR A 213 21.74 28.36 11.34
N PRO A 214 20.93 27.34 11.06
CA PRO A 214 21.41 25.96 10.91
C PRO A 214 22.53 25.82 9.86
N ARG A 215 22.51 26.64 8.82
CA ARG A 215 23.53 26.64 7.77
C ARG A 215 24.87 27.17 8.28
N GLU A 216 24.88 28.28 8.99
CA GLU A 216 26.07 28.85 9.59
C GLU A 216 26.69 27.92 10.62
N LYS A 217 25.87 27.25 11.44
CA LYS A 217 26.34 26.22 12.38
C LYS A 217 27.05 25.08 11.66
N SER A 218 26.49 24.58 10.55
CA SER A 218 27.10 23.53 9.73
C SER A 218 28.43 23.95 9.13
N GLU A 219 28.54 25.19 8.65
CA GLU A 219 29.80 25.74 8.09
C GLU A 219 30.91 25.83 9.14
N VAL A 220 30.59 26.25 10.35
CA VAL A 220 31.55 26.29 11.47
C VAL A 220 32.00 24.89 11.86
N ILE A 221 31.09 23.93 12.00
CA ILE A 221 31.42 22.53 12.30
C ILE A 221 32.37 21.95 11.26
N LEU A 222 32.06 22.13 9.98
CA LEU A 222 32.90 21.66 8.88
C LEU A 222 34.31 22.31 8.89
N LYS A 223 34.39 23.59 9.23
CA LYS A 223 35.66 24.30 9.35
C LYS A 223 36.52 23.74 10.51
N LEU A 224 35.89 23.48 11.64
CA LEU A 224 36.59 22.87 12.80
C LEU A 224 37.06 21.46 12.50
N LEU A 225 36.26 20.62 11.84
CA LEU A 225 36.63 19.27 11.44
C LEU A 225 37.77 19.26 10.42
N LYS A 226 37.77 20.17 9.44
CA LYS A 226 38.90 20.35 8.51
C LYS A 226 40.20 20.76 9.22
N GLY A 227 40.11 21.65 10.21
CA GLY A 227 41.26 22.06 11.02
C GLY A 227 41.78 20.91 11.90
N TRP A 228 40.89 20.12 12.48
CA TRP A 228 41.26 18.96 13.28
C TRP A 228 41.93 17.88 12.41
N ALA A 229 41.40 17.56 11.24
CA ALA A 229 41.95 16.56 10.32
C ALA A 229 43.36 16.95 9.87
N LYS A 230 43.63 18.23 9.56
CA LYS A 230 44.97 18.72 9.21
C LYS A 230 45.99 18.56 10.34
N ARG A 231 45.58 18.77 11.60
CA ARG A 231 46.43 18.58 12.77
C ARG A 231 46.77 17.12 12.99
N ARG A 232 45.80 16.23 12.93
CA ARG A 232 45.96 14.80 13.08
C ARG A 232 46.94 14.21 12.04
N ASN A 233 46.83 14.63 10.77
CA ASN A 233 47.72 14.14 9.72
C ASN A 233 49.18 14.60 9.93
N LYS A 234 49.39 15.83 10.44
CA LYS A 234 50.72 16.31 10.81
C LYS A 234 51.34 15.59 12.02
N GLU A 235 50.54 15.05 12.91
CA GLU A 235 51.00 14.25 14.04
C GLU A 235 51.36 12.81 13.66
N GLN A 236 50.76 12.27 12.58
CA GLN A 236 51.09 10.94 12.04
C GLN A 236 52.31 10.94 11.11
N GLU A 237 52.71 12.11 10.59
CA GLU A 237 53.92 12.29 9.77
C GLU A 237 55.20 12.60 10.60
N ARG A 238 55.08 12.65 11.93
CA ARG A 238 56.18 12.83 12.88
C ARG A 238 56.47 11.53 13.61
#